data_92c3e0f85fee7d57e850b68322d3f671
#
_entry.id   92c3e0f85fee7d57e850b68322d3f671
#
_cell.length_a   1.000
_cell.length_b   1.000
_cell.length_c   1.000
_cell.angle_alpha   90.00
_cell.angle_beta   90.00
_cell.angle_gamma   90.00
#
_symmetry.space_group_name_H-M   'P 1'
#
loop_
_entity.id
_entity.type
_entity.pdbx_description
1 polymer ?
#
loop_
_entity_poly.entity_id
_entity_poly.type
_entity_poly.pdbx_seq_one_letter_code
_entity_poly.pdbx_strand_id
1 'polypeptide(L)'
;MTPPHNYLAVIKVVGIGGGGVNAVNRMIEVGLKGVEFIAVNTDAQALLMSDADVKLDIGRELTRGLGAGANPEVGRKAAEDHREEIEEVLKGADMVFVTAGEGGGTGTGGAPIVAELAREIGRAHV
;
A
#
# COMPACT_ATOMS: atom_id res chain seq x y z
N MET A 1 -12.12 -19.45 -30.20
CA MET A 1 -11.43 -19.03 -28.98
C MET A 1 -12.45 -18.86 -27.86
N THR A 2 -12.16 -19.42 -26.76
CA THR A 2 -13.02 -19.20 -25.61
C THR A 2 -12.82 -17.79 -25.13
N PRO A 3 -13.87 -17.00 -25.09
CA PRO A 3 -13.69 -15.67 -24.53
C PRO A 3 -13.25 -15.81 -23.09
N PRO A 4 -12.39 -14.93 -22.65
CA PRO A 4 -11.95 -14.99 -21.27
C PRO A 4 -13.01 -14.45 -20.33
N HIS A 5 -14.22 -14.96 -20.48
CA HIS A 5 -15.32 -14.51 -19.63
C HIS A 5 -15.08 -14.86 -18.16
N ASN A 6 -14.16 -15.80 -17.92
CA ASN A 6 -13.75 -16.10 -16.55
C ASN A 6 -12.58 -15.27 -16.09
N TYR A 7 -12.02 -14.46 -16.99
CA TYR A 7 -10.94 -13.59 -16.62
C TYR A 7 -11.48 -12.44 -15.77
N LEU A 8 -10.93 -12.29 -14.61
CA LEU A 8 -11.25 -11.17 -13.74
C LEU A 8 -10.01 -10.32 -13.59
N ALA A 9 -10.18 -9.02 -13.75
CA ALA A 9 -9.07 -8.10 -13.55
C ALA A 9 -8.61 -8.22 -12.10
N VAL A 10 -7.30 -8.29 -11.91
CA VAL A 10 -6.71 -8.30 -10.59
C VAL A 10 -6.48 -6.86 -10.19
N ILE A 11 -7.27 -6.40 -9.23
CA ILE A 11 -7.19 -5.02 -8.76
C ILE A 11 -6.63 -5.04 -7.36
N LYS A 12 -5.59 -4.23 -7.13
CA LYS A 12 -4.99 -4.11 -5.82
C LYS A 12 -5.14 -2.68 -5.34
N VAL A 13 -5.51 -2.52 -4.09
CA VAL A 13 -5.65 -1.20 -3.46
C VAL A 13 -4.62 -1.13 -2.35
N VAL A 14 -3.70 -0.20 -2.47
CA VAL A 14 -2.61 -0.03 -1.51
C VAL A 14 -2.89 1.21 -0.67
N GLY A 15 -3.00 0.99 0.64
CA GLY A 15 -3.05 2.09 1.59
C GLY A 15 -1.71 2.21 2.26
N ILE A 16 -1.11 3.39 2.20
CA ILE A 16 0.21 3.60 2.76
C ILE A 16 0.16 4.69 3.83
N GLY A 17 0.79 4.40 4.98
CA GLY A 17 0.77 5.28 6.13
C GLY A 17 -0.54 5.18 6.88
N GLY A 18 -0.65 5.94 7.99
CA GLY A 18 -1.82 5.86 8.84
C GLY A 18 -3.12 6.19 8.12
N GLY A 19 -3.13 7.29 7.36
CA GLY A 19 -4.34 7.71 6.65
C GLY A 19 -4.72 6.75 5.55
N GLY A 20 -3.72 6.25 4.81
CA GLY A 20 -3.97 5.29 3.74
C GLY A 20 -4.48 3.96 4.26
N VAL A 21 -3.89 3.47 5.33
CA VAL A 21 -4.34 2.22 5.97
C VAL A 21 -5.74 2.38 6.52
N ASN A 22 -6.05 3.53 7.12
CA ASN A 22 -7.42 3.80 7.58
C ASN A 22 -8.40 3.80 6.42
N ALA A 23 -8.04 4.37 5.29
CA ALA A 23 -8.91 4.38 4.12
C ALA A 23 -9.17 2.95 3.64
N VAL A 24 -8.14 2.12 3.60
CA VAL A 24 -8.29 0.71 3.22
C VAL A 24 -9.22 0.00 4.21
N ASN A 25 -9.02 0.22 5.50
CA ASN A 25 -9.86 -0.41 6.52
C ASN A 25 -11.33 -0.02 6.34
N ARG A 26 -11.59 1.24 5.96
CA ARG A 26 -12.96 1.69 5.72
C ARG A 26 -13.57 1.02 4.49
N MET A 27 -12.78 0.83 3.44
CA MET A 27 -13.27 0.14 2.25
C MET A 27 -13.65 -1.31 2.58
N ILE A 28 -12.85 -1.96 3.40
CA ILE A 28 -13.14 -3.33 3.85
C ILE A 28 -14.42 -3.34 4.68
N GLU A 29 -14.54 -2.40 5.59
CA GLU A 29 -15.67 -2.30 6.51
C GLU A 29 -16.98 -2.11 5.77
N VAL A 30 -17.00 -1.29 4.72
CA VAL A 30 -18.22 -1.07 3.96
C VAL A 30 -18.48 -2.19 2.94
N GLY A 31 -17.62 -3.19 2.91
CA GLY A 31 -17.89 -4.39 2.11
C GLY A 31 -17.45 -4.35 0.67
N LEU A 32 -16.50 -3.48 0.33
CA LEU A 32 -15.98 -3.45 -1.03
C LEU A 32 -15.30 -4.78 -1.33
N LYS A 33 -15.69 -5.42 -2.42
CA LYS A 33 -15.19 -6.75 -2.78
C LYS A 33 -14.58 -6.73 -4.16
N GLY A 34 -13.89 -7.82 -4.48
CA GLY A 34 -13.32 -7.99 -5.82
C GLY A 34 -11.94 -7.36 -5.97
N VAL A 35 -11.36 -6.89 -4.88
CA VAL A 35 -10.02 -6.30 -4.91
C VAL A 35 -9.19 -6.90 -3.79
N GLU A 36 -7.88 -6.84 -3.94
CA GLU A 36 -6.96 -7.23 -2.88
C GLU A 36 -6.49 -5.96 -2.18
N PHE A 37 -6.60 -5.94 -0.86
CA PHE A 37 -6.20 -4.80 -0.06
C PHE A 37 -4.81 -5.01 0.54
N ILE A 38 -3.95 -4.02 0.35
CA ILE A 38 -2.58 -4.04 0.84
C ILE A 38 -2.38 -2.85 1.75
N ALA A 39 -1.93 -3.11 2.97
CA ALA A 39 -1.61 -2.06 3.93
C ALA A 39 -0.11 -1.97 4.10
N VAL A 40 0.46 -0.80 3.87
CA VAL A 40 1.89 -0.55 4.00
C VAL A 40 2.07 0.55 5.04
N ASN A 41 2.84 0.29 6.05
CA ASN A 41 3.06 1.28 7.11
C ASN A 41 4.39 1.06 7.79
N THR A 42 4.86 2.09 8.46
CA THR A 42 6.00 1.99 9.37
C THR A 42 5.54 1.72 10.80
N ASP A 43 4.25 1.84 11.07
CA ASP A 43 3.65 1.62 12.38
C ASP A 43 3.13 0.18 12.44
N ALA A 44 3.87 -0.67 13.16
CA ALA A 44 3.54 -2.09 13.24
C ALA A 44 2.21 -2.33 13.95
N GLN A 45 1.89 -1.51 14.94
CA GLN A 45 0.64 -1.71 15.67
C GLN A 45 -0.57 -1.38 14.82
N ALA A 46 -0.47 -0.33 14.01
CA ALA A 46 -1.56 0.00 13.08
C ALA A 46 -1.79 -1.14 12.09
N LEU A 47 -0.70 -1.78 11.65
CA LEU A 47 -0.82 -2.92 10.75
C LEU A 47 -1.50 -4.11 11.42
N LEU A 48 -1.18 -4.38 12.68
CA LEU A 48 -1.81 -5.47 13.41
C LEU A 48 -3.32 -5.31 13.48
N MET A 49 -3.79 -4.09 13.52
CA MET A 49 -5.22 -3.80 13.65
C MET A 49 -5.93 -3.70 12.32
N SER A 50 -5.21 -3.80 11.23
CA SER A 50 -5.80 -3.72 9.90
C SER A 50 -6.31 -5.08 9.46
N ASP A 51 -7.40 -5.09 8.69
CA ASP A 51 -7.97 -6.30 8.11
C ASP A 51 -7.53 -6.48 6.66
N ALA A 52 -6.52 -5.76 6.22
CA ALA A 52 -6.03 -5.87 4.85
C ALA A 52 -5.54 -7.29 4.55
N ASP A 53 -5.67 -7.67 3.29
CA ASP A 53 -5.24 -9.01 2.85
C ASP A 53 -3.73 -9.19 2.97
N VAL A 54 -2.99 -8.13 2.68
CA VAL A 54 -1.53 -8.14 2.78
C VAL A 54 -1.11 -6.96 3.64
N LYS A 55 -0.21 -7.21 4.55
CA LYS A 55 0.31 -6.16 5.44
C LYS A 55 1.82 -6.14 5.33
N LEU A 56 2.38 -4.99 5.02
CA LEU A 56 3.80 -4.84 4.82
C LEU A 56 4.36 -3.79 5.78
N ASP A 57 5.19 -4.24 6.70
CA ASP A 57 5.85 -3.38 7.66
C ASP A 57 7.19 -2.94 7.07
N ILE A 58 7.29 -1.65 6.74
CA ILE A 58 8.49 -1.10 6.13
C ILE A 58 9.29 -0.24 7.11
N GLY A 59 8.96 -0.29 8.39
CA GLY A 59 9.57 0.58 9.37
C GLY A 59 10.42 -0.09 10.43
N ARG A 60 10.62 -1.39 10.32
CA ARG A 60 11.30 -2.12 11.39
C ARG A 60 12.68 -1.59 11.72
N GLU A 61 13.46 -1.26 10.70
CA GLU A 61 14.82 -0.80 10.90
C GLU A 61 14.92 0.68 11.24
N LEU A 62 13.93 1.46 10.81
CA LEU A 62 13.99 2.92 10.94
C LEU A 62 13.28 3.45 12.16
N THR A 63 12.13 2.87 12.50
CA THR A 63 11.27 3.42 13.53
C THR A 63 10.94 2.43 14.64
N ARG A 64 11.46 1.21 14.54
CA ARG A 64 11.15 0.13 15.47
C ARG A 64 9.64 -0.10 15.60
N GLY A 65 8.91 0.14 14.52
CA GLY A 65 7.48 -0.05 14.52
C GLY A 65 6.67 1.09 15.08
N LEU A 66 7.31 2.19 15.44
CA LEU A 66 6.62 3.33 16.04
C LEU A 66 6.09 4.34 15.01
N GLY A 67 6.43 4.14 13.73
CA GLY A 67 5.97 5.04 12.68
C GLY A 67 6.98 6.12 12.36
N ALA A 68 6.72 6.81 11.28
CA ALA A 68 7.61 7.88 10.81
C ALA A 68 7.29 9.23 11.44
N GLY A 69 6.27 9.30 12.26
CA GLY A 69 5.76 10.57 12.76
C GLY A 69 5.25 11.40 11.59
N ALA A 70 5.53 12.68 11.61
CA ALA A 70 5.13 13.58 10.53
C ALA A 70 6.28 13.87 9.57
N ASN A 71 7.30 13.01 9.53
CA ASN A 71 8.49 13.26 8.71
C ASN A 71 8.42 12.49 7.39
N PRO A 72 8.10 13.15 6.27
CA PRO A 72 8.01 12.46 4.98
C PRO A 72 9.32 11.85 4.51
N GLU A 73 10.47 12.42 4.90
CA GLU A 73 11.75 11.86 4.49
C GLU A 73 12.00 10.48 5.08
N VAL A 74 11.57 10.28 6.33
CA VAL A 74 11.67 8.97 6.96
C VAL A 74 10.77 7.97 6.23
N GLY A 75 9.56 8.39 5.89
CA GLY A 75 8.64 7.53 5.15
C GLY A 75 9.15 7.19 3.77
N ARG A 76 9.73 8.18 3.07
CA ARG A 76 10.29 7.94 1.75
C ARG A 76 11.45 6.95 1.81
N LYS A 77 12.33 7.14 2.78
CA LYS A 77 13.47 6.24 2.94
C LYS A 77 13.02 4.83 3.26
N ALA A 78 12.02 4.70 4.12
CA ALA A 78 11.48 3.39 4.46
C ALA A 78 10.95 2.67 3.21
N ALA A 79 10.22 3.40 2.37
CA ALA A 79 9.70 2.83 1.14
C ALA A 79 10.82 2.48 0.16
N GLU A 80 11.83 3.34 0.06
CA GLU A 80 12.98 3.06 -0.81
C GLU A 80 13.72 1.82 -0.36
N ASP A 81 13.92 1.67 0.93
CA ASP A 81 14.64 0.52 1.47
C ASP A 81 13.87 -0.79 1.28
N HIS A 82 12.58 -0.70 1.05
CA HIS A 82 11.72 -1.88 0.89
C HIS A 82 11.09 -1.97 -0.50
N ARG A 83 11.75 -1.36 -1.50
CA ARG A 83 11.22 -1.35 -2.87
C ARG A 83 10.91 -2.76 -3.38
N GLU A 84 11.80 -3.70 -3.13
CA GLU A 84 11.60 -5.06 -3.63
C GLU A 84 10.38 -5.73 -3.02
N GLU A 85 10.17 -5.51 -1.74
CA GLU A 85 9.00 -6.08 -1.07
C GLU A 85 7.71 -5.45 -1.58
N ILE A 86 7.73 -4.14 -1.79
CA ILE A 86 6.57 -3.42 -2.31
C ILE A 86 6.28 -3.91 -3.73
N GLU A 87 7.30 -4.02 -4.56
CA GLU A 87 7.14 -4.50 -5.92
C GLU A 87 6.54 -5.90 -5.93
N GLU A 88 7.00 -6.74 -5.03
CA GLU A 88 6.53 -8.12 -4.94
C GLU A 88 5.02 -8.18 -4.66
N VAL A 89 4.53 -7.33 -3.75
CA VAL A 89 3.10 -7.35 -3.42
C VAL A 89 2.25 -6.73 -4.52
N LEU A 90 2.84 -5.95 -5.42
CA LEU A 90 2.11 -5.36 -6.53
C LEU A 90 2.06 -6.25 -7.76
N LYS A 91 2.90 -7.28 -7.82
CA LYS A 91 2.98 -8.14 -8.99
C LYS A 91 1.65 -8.82 -9.29
N GLY A 92 1.38 -8.96 -10.55
CA GLY A 92 0.17 -9.64 -11.01
C GLY A 92 -1.05 -8.76 -11.08
N ALA A 93 -0.96 -7.52 -10.64
CA ALA A 93 -2.10 -6.62 -10.68
C ALA A 93 -2.32 -6.11 -12.10
N ASP A 94 -3.58 -6.05 -12.50
CA ASP A 94 -3.97 -5.38 -13.74
C ASP A 94 -4.16 -3.89 -13.49
N MET A 95 -4.47 -3.52 -12.24
CA MET A 95 -4.69 -2.13 -11.87
C MET A 95 -4.32 -1.98 -10.40
N VAL A 96 -3.63 -0.89 -10.08
CA VAL A 96 -3.23 -0.58 -8.70
C VAL A 96 -3.74 0.81 -8.35
N PHE A 97 -4.48 0.90 -7.26
CA PHE A 97 -4.88 2.18 -6.68
C PHE A 97 -4.02 2.42 -5.44
N VAL A 98 -3.52 3.62 -5.30
CA VAL A 98 -2.70 4.00 -4.15
C VAL A 98 -3.42 5.11 -3.40
N THR A 99 -3.60 4.92 -2.10
CA THR A 99 -4.22 5.93 -1.26
C THR A 99 -3.30 6.23 -0.08
N ALA A 100 -3.19 7.52 0.24
CA ALA A 100 -2.36 7.98 1.34
C ALA A 100 -3.04 9.19 1.96
N GLY A 101 -2.94 9.30 3.27
CA GLY A 101 -3.46 10.47 3.96
C GLY A 101 -2.48 11.63 3.87
N GLU A 102 -2.99 12.85 3.94
CA GLU A 102 -2.16 14.04 3.96
C GLU A 102 -1.58 14.26 5.35
N GLY A 103 -0.40 14.85 5.39
CA GLY A 103 0.22 15.27 6.64
C GLY A 103 0.94 14.18 7.41
N GLY A 104 0.88 12.94 6.95
CA GLY A 104 1.59 11.84 7.59
C GLY A 104 2.99 11.70 7.01
N GLY A 105 3.89 11.07 7.77
CA GLY A 105 5.26 10.85 7.31
C GLY A 105 5.34 9.71 6.31
N THR A 106 4.82 8.54 6.67
CA THR A 106 4.93 7.36 5.83
C THR A 106 4.12 7.51 4.55
N GLY A 107 2.87 7.99 4.67
CA GLY A 107 2.02 8.14 3.51
C GLY A 107 2.53 9.21 2.56
N THR A 108 2.86 10.37 3.09
CA THR A 108 3.31 11.50 2.27
C THR A 108 4.63 11.18 1.57
N GLY A 109 5.58 10.55 2.29
CA GLY A 109 6.89 10.25 1.73
C GLY A 109 6.91 8.98 0.90
N GLY A 110 6.14 7.98 1.30
CA GLY A 110 6.17 6.67 0.66
C GLY A 110 5.26 6.49 -0.54
N ALA A 111 4.15 7.25 -0.60
CA ALA A 111 3.20 7.08 -1.69
C ALA A 111 3.83 7.28 -3.07
N PRO A 112 4.69 8.30 -3.28
CA PRO A 112 5.32 8.45 -4.60
C PRO A 112 6.14 7.23 -5.01
N ILE A 113 6.80 6.58 -4.05
CA ILE A 113 7.59 5.38 -4.35
C ILE A 113 6.68 4.24 -4.80
N VAL A 114 5.59 4.03 -4.08
CA VAL A 114 4.63 2.99 -4.45
C VAL A 114 4.04 3.27 -5.84
N ALA A 115 3.68 4.53 -6.09
CA ALA A 115 3.11 4.92 -7.37
C ALA A 115 4.13 4.72 -8.50
N GLU A 116 5.40 5.04 -8.26
CA GLU A 116 6.45 4.84 -9.24
C GLU A 116 6.62 3.37 -9.57
N LEU A 117 6.66 2.52 -8.55
CA LEU A 117 6.79 1.08 -8.75
C LEU A 117 5.59 0.51 -9.51
N ALA A 118 4.39 0.96 -9.17
CA ALA A 118 3.19 0.52 -9.87
C ALA A 118 3.21 0.95 -11.33
N ARG A 119 3.73 2.15 -11.59
CA ARG A 119 3.86 2.66 -12.95
C ARG A 119 4.88 1.87 -13.76
N GLU A 120 5.96 1.44 -13.11
CA GLU A 120 6.99 0.63 -13.77
C GLU A 120 6.43 -0.70 -14.26
N ILE A 121 5.46 -1.25 -13.54
CA ILE A 121 4.79 -2.45 -14.01
C ILE A 121 3.59 -2.14 -14.90
N GLY A 122 3.35 -0.86 -15.20
CA GLY A 122 2.33 -0.44 -16.15
C GLY A 122 0.90 -0.48 -15.65
N ARG A 123 0.68 -0.45 -14.34
CA ARG A 123 -0.63 -0.72 -13.75
C ARG A 123 -1.12 0.34 -12.77
N ALA A 124 -0.48 1.52 -12.72
CA ALA A 124 -0.77 2.49 -11.67
C ALA A 124 -1.96 3.38 -11.96
N HIS A 125 -2.78 3.55 -10.93
CA HIS A 125 -3.77 4.61 -10.83
C HIS A 125 -3.69 5.16 -9.42
N VAL A 126 -3.54 6.46 -9.31
CA VAL A 126 -3.31 7.12 -8.03
C VAL A 126 -4.46 8.05 -7.72
#